data_72ed579c9097b6326e5cdea2a27c320c
#
_entry.id   72ed579c9097b6326e5cdea2a27c320c
#
_cell.length_a   1.000
_cell.length_b   1.000
_cell.length_c   1.000
_cell.angle_alpha   90.00
_cell.angle_beta   90.00
_cell.angle_gamma   90.00
#
_symmetry.space_group_name_H-M   'P 1'
#
loop_
_entity.id
_entity.type
_entity.pdbx_description
1 polymer ?
#
loop_
_entity_poly.entity_id
_entity_poly.type
_entity_poly.pdbx_seq_one_letter_code
_entity_poly.pdbx_strand_id
1 'polypeptide(L)'
;MIPDRDKLTPADVIAYAVIIACVVFLLSPFHIGFIDGNSMAPTLGDGGVVVYSSTTYCIRRGDIVVFRLDCGALVKRVIAVPGDTISIKGGVVTLNGVEMSESYTAPGLYSSGDTDYPCRIPSGCYFVMGDNRAESRDSRMRCIGLIPEENIIGRVLVA
;
A
#
# COMPACT_ATOMS: atom_id res chain seq x y z
N MET A 1 14.04 -41.05 45.06
CA MET A 1 12.86 -40.40 44.53
C MET A 1 13.32 -39.62 43.29
N ILE A 2 13.19 -40.19 42.10
CA ILE A 2 13.59 -39.54 40.85
C ILE A 2 12.47 -38.55 40.50
N PRO A 3 12.75 -37.25 40.34
CA PRO A 3 11.70 -36.33 39.91
C PRO A 3 11.18 -36.73 38.54
N ASP A 4 9.87 -36.88 38.44
CA ASP A 4 9.14 -37.15 37.21
C ASP A 4 9.37 -35.96 36.24
N ARG A 5 10.36 -36.15 35.33
CA ARG A 5 10.76 -35.12 34.34
C ARG A 5 9.81 -34.98 33.16
N ASP A 6 8.76 -35.81 33.11
CA ASP A 6 7.90 -35.89 31.93
C ASP A 6 6.59 -35.09 32.04
N LYS A 7 6.38 -34.37 33.14
CA LYS A 7 5.19 -33.49 33.30
C LYS A 7 5.54 -32.05 33.06
N LEU A 8 4.98 -31.54 31.97
CA LEU A 8 5.04 -30.09 31.66
C LEU A 8 4.46 -29.30 32.85
N THR A 9 5.22 -28.35 33.36
CA THR A 9 4.70 -27.41 34.35
C THR A 9 3.79 -26.38 33.68
N PRO A 10 2.88 -25.74 34.42
CA PRO A 10 2.09 -24.65 33.85
C PRO A 10 2.94 -23.53 33.21
N ALA A 11 4.14 -23.29 33.75
CA ALA A 11 5.09 -22.32 33.19
C ALA A 11 5.62 -22.77 31.81
N ASP A 12 5.91 -24.06 31.64
CA ASP A 12 6.35 -24.61 30.35
C ASP A 12 5.24 -24.49 29.31
N VAL A 13 3.99 -24.77 29.68
CA VAL A 13 2.83 -24.64 28.80
C VAL A 13 2.68 -23.19 28.33
N ILE A 14 2.78 -22.23 29.23
CA ILE A 14 2.73 -20.79 28.90
C ILE A 14 3.89 -20.42 27.98
N ALA A 15 5.10 -20.87 28.27
CA ALA A 15 6.28 -20.58 27.44
C ALA A 15 6.11 -21.13 26.02
N TYR A 16 5.66 -22.37 25.87
CA TYR A 16 5.38 -22.94 24.54
C TYR A 16 4.25 -22.20 23.80
N ALA A 17 3.18 -21.82 24.50
CA ALA A 17 2.10 -21.05 23.89
C ALA A 17 2.60 -19.69 23.38
N VAL A 18 3.45 -18.99 24.13
CA VAL A 18 4.07 -17.72 23.70
C VAL A 18 4.98 -17.93 22.50
N ILE A 19 5.83 -18.97 22.52
CA ILE A 19 6.71 -19.31 21.38
C ILE A 19 5.89 -19.59 20.13
N ILE A 20 4.84 -20.41 20.22
CA ILE A 20 3.98 -20.72 19.10
C ILE A 20 3.28 -19.46 18.57
N ALA A 21 2.76 -18.62 19.46
CA ALA A 21 2.14 -17.35 19.06
C ALA A 21 3.13 -16.42 18.34
N CYS A 22 4.37 -16.31 18.83
CA CYS A 22 5.43 -15.57 18.17
C CYS A 22 5.77 -16.14 16.78
N VAL A 23 5.91 -17.45 16.67
CA VAL A 23 6.20 -18.12 15.39
C VAL A 23 5.05 -17.90 14.39
N VAL A 24 3.80 -18.08 14.83
CA VAL A 24 2.61 -17.82 13.99
C VAL A 24 2.58 -16.36 13.54
N PHE A 25 2.89 -15.42 14.42
CA PHE A 25 2.97 -14.00 14.09
C PHE A 25 4.09 -13.72 13.07
N LEU A 26 5.29 -14.28 13.26
CA LEU A 26 6.44 -14.10 12.36
C LEU A 26 6.22 -14.72 10.97
N LEU A 27 5.46 -15.81 10.89
CA LEU A 27 5.10 -16.49 9.63
C LEU A 27 3.82 -15.93 9.00
N SER A 28 3.16 -14.97 9.67
CA SER A 28 1.95 -14.34 9.15
C SER A 28 2.27 -13.48 7.93
N PRO A 29 1.41 -13.48 6.91
CA PRO A 29 1.51 -12.54 5.79
C PRO A 29 1.10 -11.11 6.18
N PHE A 30 0.67 -10.88 7.42
CA PHE A 30 0.20 -9.57 7.89
C PHE A 30 1.32 -8.79 8.57
N HIS A 31 1.41 -7.53 8.23
CA HIS A 31 2.40 -6.60 8.73
C HIS A 31 1.72 -5.32 9.23
N ILE A 32 2.37 -4.66 10.17
CA ILE A 32 1.93 -3.36 10.67
C ILE A 32 2.90 -2.30 10.13
N GLY A 33 2.36 -1.19 9.65
CA GLY A 33 3.10 -0.02 9.23
C GLY A 33 2.60 1.24 9.89
N PHE A 34 3.47 2.21 10.02
CA PHE A 34 3.14 3.55 10.50
C PHE A 34 3.17 4.52 9.32
N ILE A 35 2.18 5.40 9.27
CA ILE A 35 2.08 6.44 8.24
C ILE A 35 2.91 7.64 8.68
N ASP A 36 3.80 8.08 7.79
CA ASP A 36 4.57 9.30 7.93
C ASP A 36 4.14 10.26 6.82
N GLY A 37 3.56 11.39 7.23
CA GLY A 37 3.06 12.44 6.36
C GLY A 37 1.60 12.30 5.93
N ASN A 38 1.13 13.34 5.23
CA ASN A 38 -0.29 13.53 4.91
C ASN A 38 -0.67 13.19 3.47
N SER A 39 0.20 12.50 2.72
CA SER A 39 -0.02 12.25 1.29
C SER A 39 -1.25 11.39 0.98
N MET A 40 -1.78 10.67 1.97
CA MET A 40 -2.97 9.82 1.86
C MET A 40 -4.18 10.38 2.62
N ALA A 41 -4.10 11.58 3.19
CA ALA A 41 -5.25 12.23 3.80
C ALA A 41 -6.34 12.51 2.75
N PRO A 42 -7.62 12.42 3.10
CA PRO A 42 -8.17 12.14 4.43
C PRO A 42 -8.23 10.64 4.80
N THR A 43 -7.92 9.73 3.88
CA THR A 43 -8.05 8.28 4.11
C THR A 43 -7.08 7.78 5.18
N LEU A 44 -5.82 8.21 5.11
CA LEU A 44 -4.78 7.89 6.09
C LEU A 44 -4.08 9.19 6.49
N GLY A 45 -4.09 9.49 7.77
CA GLY A 45 -3.40 10.66 8.32
C GLY A 45 -2.02 10.34 8.87
N ASP A 46 -1.25 11.39 9.10
CA ASP A 46 0.06 11.29 9.75
C ASP A 46 -0.03 10.64 11.14
N GLY A 47 0.95 9.81 11.47
CA GLY A 47 0.96 9.01 12.71
C GLY A 47 -0.04 7.83 12.72
N GLY A 48 -0.82 7.65 11.67
CA GLY A 48 -1.77 6.55 11.56
C GLY A 48 -1.08 5.18 11.48
N VAL A 49 -1.83 4.13 11.81
CA VAL A 49 -1.38 2.74 11.76
C VAL A 49 -2.13 2.01 10.67
N VAL A 50 -1.43 1.26 9.85
CA VAL A 50 -2.03 0.41 8.82
C VAL A 50 -1.64 -1.04 9.01
N VAL A 51 -2.58 -1.94 8.73
CA VAL A 51 -2.31 -3.38 8.61
C VAL A 51 -2.33 -3.72 7.13
N TYR A 52 -1.25 -4.30 6.63
CA TYR A 52 -1.13 -4.72 5.24
C TYR A 52 -0.72 -6.19 5.12
N SER A 53 -1.15 -6.83 4.05
CA SER A 53 -0.79 -8.20 3.72
C SER A 53 0.28 -8.21 2.63
N SER A 54 1.33 -9.00 2.82
CA SER A 54 2.34 -9.26 1.78
C SER A 54 1.82 -10.14 0.65
N THR A 55 0.59 -10.66 0.77
CA THR A 55 -0.09 -11.37 -0.32
C THR A 55 -0.62 -10.35 -1.32
N THR A 56 0.09 -10.19 -2.44
CA THR A 56 -0.20 -9.16 -3.45
C THR A 56 -0.99 -9.70 -4.65
N TYR A 57 -1.56 -10.89 -4.55
CA TYR A 57 -2.36 -11.46 -5.64
C TYR A 57 -3.55 -10.57 -5.98
N CYS A 58 -3.71 -10.27 -7.26
CA CYS A 58 -4.84 -9.54 -7.80
C CYS A 58 -5.02 -8.11 -7.25
N ILE A 59 -3.98 -7.29 -7.31
CA ILE A 59 -4.07 -5.85 -7.03
C ILE A 59 -5.06 -5.22 -8.01
N ARG A 60 -5.98 -4.43 -7.48
CA ARG A 60 -7.08 -3.81 -8.23
C ARG A 60 -7.04 -2.29 -8.09
N ARG A 61 -7.74 -1.63 -9.01
CA ARG A 61 -7.99 -0.18 -8.88
C ARG A 61 -8.69 0.11 -7.56
N GLY A 62 -8.25 1.15 -6.88
CA GLY A 62 -8.75 1.56 -5.57
C GLY A 62 -8.02 0.92 -4.39
N ASP A 63 -7.28 -0.18 -4.58
CA ASP A 63 -6.47 -0.76 -3.51
C ASP A 63 -5.42 0.23 -3.03
N ILE A 64 -5.20 0.27 -1.72
CA ILE A 64 -4.07 1.00 -1.14
C ILE A 64 -2.91 0.01 -0.99
N VAL A 65 -1.77 0.36 -1.54
CA VAL A 65 -0.59 -0.50 -1.56
C VAL A 65 0.59 0.16 -0.84
N VAL A 66 1.38 -0.68 -0.21
CA VAL A 66 2.70 -0.33 0.33
C VAL A 66 3.73 -0.81 -0.68
N PHE A 67 4.60 0.06 -1.13
CA PHE A 67 5.66 -0.28 -2.08
C PHE A 67 6.98 0.37 -1.69
N ARG A 68 8.08 -0.18 -2.18
CA ARG A 68 9.43 0.27 -1.86
C ARG A 68 10.11 0.86 -3.08
N LEU A 69 10.70 2.02 -2.88
CA LEU A 69 11.63 2.66 -3.80
C LEU A 69 12.96 2.92 -3.09
N ASP A 70 13.96 3.42 -3.81
CA ASP A 70 15.27 3.75 -3.22
C ASP A 70 15.16 4.77 -2.07
N CYS A 71 14.15 5.64 -2.11
CA CYS A 71 13.88 6.63 -1.07
C CYS A 71 13.12 6.07 0.16
N GLY A 72 12.77 4.78 0.18
CA GLY A 72 12.05 4.14 1.28
C GLY A 72 10.70 3.54 0.88
N ALA A 73 9.91 3.16 1.88
CA ALA A 73 8.56 2.62 1.68
C ALA A 73 7.55 3.77 1.58
N LEU A 74 6.63 3.65 0.63
CA LEU A 74 5.56 4.61 0.40
C LEU A 74 4.21 3.88 0.39
N VAL A 75 3.16 4.63 0.76
CA VAL A 75 1.78 4.15 0.74
C VAL A 75 0.98 5.01 -0.23
N LYS A 76 0.36 4.42 -1.24
CA LYS A 76 -0.45 5.12 -2.25
C LYS A 76 -1.63 4.25 -2.69
N ARG A 77 -2.61 4.90 -3.36
CA ARG A 77 -3.74 4.24 -3.97
C ARG A 77 -3.45 3.88 -5.42
N VAL A 78 -3.81 2.66 -5.81
CA VAL A 78 -3.76 2.20 -7.21
C VAL A 78 -4.87 2.86 -8.00
N ILE A 79 -4.51 3.64 -9.01
CA ILE A 79 -5.44 4.35 -9.88
C ILE A 79 -5.61 3.59 -11.19
N ALA A 80 -4.52 3.09 -11.75
CA ALA A 80 -4.57 2.31 -12.98
C ALA A 80 -3.74 1.03 -12.86
N VAL A 81 -4.23 -0.04 -13.49
CA VAL A 81 -3.65 -1.39 -13.49
C VAL A 81 -3.15 -1.75 -14.90
N PRO A 82 -2.39 -2.84 -15.06
CA PRO A 82 -1.91 -3.29 -16.36
C PRO A 82 -3.00 -3.31 -17.43
N GLY A 83 -2.71 -2.72 -18.60
CA GLY A 83 -3.62 -2.61 -19.74
C GLY A 83 -4.46 -1.34 -19.79
N ASP A 84 -4.54 -0.60 -18.68
CA ASP A 84 -5.24 0.69 -18.65
C ASP A 84 -4.49 1.78 -19.40
N THR A 85 -5.24 2.79 -19.81
CA THR A 85 -4.70 4.06 -20.29
C THR A 85 -5.24 5.17 -19.40
N ILE A 86 -4.34 5.87 -18.71
CA ILE A 86 -4.66 6.99 -17.82
C ILE A 86 -4.30 8.31 -18.48
N SER A 87 -5.13 9.32 -18.29
CA SER A 87 -4.82 10.71 -18.61
C SER A 87 -5.26 11.63 -17.48
N ILE A 88 -4.49 12.67 -17.23
CA ILE A 88 -4.80 13.68 -16.23
C ILE A 88 -4.72 15.05 -16.89
N LYS A 89 -5.82 15.78 -16.86
CA LYS A 89 -5.90 17.13 -17.45
C LYS A 89 -6.65 18.07 -16.51
N GLY A 90 -6.02 19.15 -16.11
CA GLY A 90 -6.64 20.15 -15.22
C GLY A 90 -7.12 19.55 -13.89
N GLY A 91 -6.44 18.52 -13.38
CA GLY A 91 -6.84 17.84 -12.15
C GLY A 91 -7.89 16.72 -12.34
N VAL A 92 -8.47 16.58 -13.53
CA VAL A 92 -9.45 15.53 -13.84
C VAL A 92 -8.71 14.29 -14.31
N VAL A 93 -8.95 13.16 -13.65
CA VAL A 93 -8.41 11.85 -14.02
C VAL A 93 -9.39 11.14 -14.95
N THR A 94 -8.91 10.72 -16.11
CA THR A 94 -9.65 9.84 -17.01
C THR A 94 -8.95 8.50 -17.15
N LEU A 95 -9.71 7.43 -17.12
CA LEU A 95 -9.24 6.08 -17.25
C LEU A 95 -9.96 5.39 -18.41
N ASN A 96 -9.20 4.94 -19.41
CA ASN A 96 -9.75 4.35 -20.64
C ASN A 96 -10.79 5.26 -21.33
N GLY A 97 -10.57 6.58 -21.27
CA GLY A 97 -11.45 7.59 -21.87
C GLY A 97 -12.66 7.99 -21.01
N VAL A 98 -12.84 7.42 -19.82
CA VAL A 98 -13.95 7.73 -18.90
C VAL A 98 -13.42 8.49 -17.69
N GLU A 99 -14.08 9.58 -17.32
CA GLU A 99 -13.76 10.36 -16.12
C GLU A 99 -14.00 9.53 -14.86
N MET A 100 -13.03 9.56 -13.94
CA MET A 100 -13.13 8.86 -12.67
C MET A 100 -13.83 9.71 -11.61
N SER A 101 -14.74 9.10 -10.87
CA SER A 101 -15.27 9.67 -9.63
C SER A 101 -14.34 9.31 -8.47
N GLU A 102 -13.76 10.31 -7.82
CA GLU A 102 -12.72 10.12 -6.81
C GLU A 102 -13.13 10.74 -5.46
N SER A 103 -14.17 10.18 -4.84
CA SER A 103 -14.73 10.68 -3.56
C SER A 103 -13.78 10.59 -2.36
N TYR A 104 -12.68 9.87 -2.50
CA TYR A 104 -11.65 9.70 -1.47
C TYR A 104 -10.57 10.80 -1.48
N THR A 105 -10.54 11.66 -2.49
CA THR A 105 -9.52 12.69 -2.59
C THR A 105 -9.77 13.86 -1.65
N ALA A 106 -8.68 14.42 -1.11
CA ALA A 106 -8.75 15.70 -0.42
C ALA A 106 -9.21 16.82 -1.39
N PRO A 107 -10.03 17.77 -0.92
CA PRO A 107 -10.40 18.90 -1.74
C PRO A 107 -9.19 19.75 -2.13
N GLY A 108 -9.20 20.30 -3.33
CA GLY A 108 -8.17 21.22 -3.78
C GLY A 108 -7.81 21.09 -5.25
N LEU A 109 -7.04 22.03 -5.73
CA LEU A 109 -6.44 21.98 -7.06
C LEU A 109 -5.11 21.25 -7.00
N TYR A 110 -4.85 20.38 -7.95
CA TYR A 110 -3.60 19.65 -8.03
C TYR A 110 -3.07 19.57 -9.46
N SER A 111 -1.75 19.43 -9.56
CA SER A 111 -1.05 19.33 -10.84
C SER A 111 -1.22 17.93 -11.46
N SER A 112 -1.21 17.87 -12.78
CA SER A 112 -1.08 16.62 -13.54
C SER A 112 0.31 15.98 -13.35
N GLY A 113 1.27 16.72 -12.78
CA GLY A 113 2.66 16.30 -12.69
C GLY A 113 3.42 16.55 -14.00
N ASP A 114 4.54 15.86 -14.17
CA ASP A 114 5.42 15.93 -15.34
C ASP A 114 5.45 14.62 -16.16
N THR A 115 4.58 13.67 -15.83
CA THR A 115 4.36 12.44 -16.61
C THR A 115 3.67 12.76 -17.93
N ASP A 116 4.09 12.08 -19.01
CA ASP A 116 3.46 12.24 -20.32
C ASP A 116 2.11 11.50 -20.36
N TYR A 117 1.08 12.19 -20.87
CA TYR A 117 -0.26 11.63 -21.04
C TYR A 117 -0.68 11.64 -22.53
N PRO A 118 -1.51 10.67 -22.98
CA PRO A 118 -2.02 9.53 -22.21
C PRO A 118 -0.91 8.52 -21.88
N CYS A 119 -0.91 7.98 -20.66
CA CYS A 119 0.01 6.96 -20.21
C CYS A 119 -0.66 5.58 -20.23
N ARG A 120 -0.14 4.64 -21.03
CA ARG A 120 -0.59 3.25 -21.03
C ARG A 120 0.21 2.45 -20.01
N ILE A 121 -0.50 1.70 -19.16
CA ILE A 121 0.12 0.90 -18.10
C ILE A 121 0.58 -0.44 -18.68
N PRO A 122 1.89 -0.72 -18.70
CA PRO A 122 2.42 -1.98 -19.17
C PRO A 122 2.11 -3.13 -18.21
N SER A 123 2.30 -4.37 -18.68
CA SER A 123 2.18 -5.55 -17.83
C SER A 123 3.14 -5.47 -16.65
N GLY A 124 2.67 -5.86 -15.46
CA GLY A 124 3.46 -5.86 -14.23
C GLY A 124 3.76 -4.47 -13.66
N CYS A 125 3.06 -3.41 -14.10
CA CYS A 125 3.20 -2.07 -13.56
C CYS A 125 1.87 -1.48 -13.12
N TYR A 126 1.93 -0.55 -12.18
CA TYR A 126 0.77 0.14 -11.62
C TYR A 126 1.01 1.65 -11.60
N PHE A 127 -0.06 2.41 -11.82
CA PHE A 127 -0.07 3.86 -11.62
C PHE A 127 -0.73 4.15 -10.28
N VAL A 128 0.01 4.78 -9.38
CA VAL A 128 -0.47 5.04 -8.03
C VAL A 128 -0.50 6.54 -7.74
N MET A 129 -1.47 6.96 -6.93
CA MET A 129 -1.55 8.36 -6.47
C MET A 129 -1.89 8.42 -4.99
N GLY A 130 -1.48 9.49 -4.34
CA GLY A 130 -1.96 9.82 -3.00
C GLY A 130 -3.37 10.39 -3.04
N ASP A 131 -4.14 10.20 -1.98
CA ASP A 131 -5.47 10.77 -1.85
C ASP A 131 -5.41 12.29 -1.60
N ASN A 132 -4.36 12.77 -0.93
CA ASN A 132 -4.01 14.19 -0.87
C ASN A 132 -3.19 14.58 -2.11
N ARG A 133 -3.89 14.84 -3.19
CA ARG A 133 -3.34 15.14 -4.51
C ARG A 133 -2.38 16.31 -4.54
N ALA A 134 -2.58 17.29 -3.65
CA ALA A 134 -1.76 18.51 -3.58
C ALA A 134 -0.37 18.25 -2.96
N GLU A 135 -0.29 17.32 -2.00
CA GLU A 135 0.94 17.07 -1.22
C GLU A 135 1.61 15.74 -1.58
N SER A 136 1.01 14.93 -2.46
CA SER A 136 1.52 13.60 -2.76
C SER A 136 2.60 13.62 -3.83
N ARG A 137 3.71 12.94 -3.52
CA ARG A 137 4.71 12.51 -4.49
C ARG A 137 4.34 11.09 -4.93
N ASP A 138 3.99 10.92 -6.22
CA ASP A 138 3.44 9.68 -6.75
C ASP A 138 3.70 9.54 -8.26
N SER A 139 3.04 8.60 -8.94
CA SER A 139 3.27 8.28 -10.35
C SER A 139 3.06 9.43 -11.33
N ARG A 140 2.47 10.54 -10.90
CA ARG A 140 2.40 11.77 -11.67
C ARG A 140 3.76 12.42 -11.89
N MET A 141 4.73 12.09 -11.04
CA MET A 141 6.11 12.59 -11.14
C MET A 141 6.99 11.53 -11.81
N ARG A 142 7.74 11.92 -12.85
CA ARG A 142 8.66 11.01 -13.56
C ARG A 142 9.71 10.37 -12.66
N CYS A 143 10.10 11.05 -11.58
CA CYS A 143 11.06 10.50 -10.61
C CYS A 143 10.50 9.32 -9.79
N ILE A 144 9.18 9.17 -9.71
CA ILE A 144 8.48 8.03 -9.11
C ILE A 144 8.07 7.06 -10.23
N GLY A 145 7.38 7.56 -11.25
CA GLY A 145 6.94 6.80 -12.40
C GLY A 145 5.94 5.69 -12.06
N LEU A 146 5.86 4.72 -12.94
CA LEU A 146 5.06 3.51 -12.73
C LEU A 146 5.73 2.61 -11.70
N ILE A 147 4.92 1.97 -10.87
CA ILE A 147 5.40 1.07 -9.81
C ILE A 147 5.41 -0.36 -10.35
N PRO A 148 6.58 -1.01 -10.48
CA PRO A 148 6.64 -2.42 -10.80
C PRO A 148 5.98 -3.28 -9.72
N GLU A 149 5.34 -4.38 -10.11
CA GLU A 149 4.69 -5.29 -9.18
C GLU A 149 5.65 -5.84 -8.12
N GLU A 150 6.89 -6.10 -8.49
CA GLU A 150 7.95 -6.56 -7.59
C GLU A 150 8.32 -5.56 -6.49
N ASN A 151 8.04 -4.28 -6.70
CA ASN A 151 8.28 -3.25 -5.69
C ASN A 151 7.12 -3.16 -4.68
N ILE A 152 5.98 -3.77 -4.96
CA ILE A 152 4.83 -3.78 -4.06
C ILE A 152 5.06 -4.81 -2.97
N ILE A 153 5.20 -4.36 -1.74
CA ILE A 153 5.46 -5.21 -0.57
C ILE A 153 4.20 -5.61 0.18
N GLY A 154 3.06 -4.98 -0.12
CA GLY A 154 1.79 -5.38 0.46
C GLY A 154 0.61 -4.51 0.07
N ARG A 155 -0.58 -5.05 0.32
CA ARG A 155 -1.86 -4.37 0.18
C ARG A 155 -2.44 -4.07 1.56
N VAL A 156 -2.86 -2.83 1.78
CA VAL A 156 -3.51 -2.38 3.02
C VAL A 156 -4.89 -3.03 3.15
N LEU A 157 -5.18 -3.55 4.31
CA LEU A 157 -6.43 -4.25 4.63
C LEU A 157 -7.32 -3.42 5.56
N VAL A 158 -6.69 -2.76 6.53
CA VAL A 158 -7.34 -1.93 7.55
C VAL A 158 -6.47 -0.71 7.82
N ALA A 159 -7.12 0.42 7.98
CA ALA A 159 -6.51 1.71 8.23
C ALA A 159 -7.34 2.53 9.21
#